data_0bb4401476eaef69bddd469c1db01a3d
#
_entry.id   0bb4401476eaef69bddd469c1db01a3d
#
_cell.length_a   1.000
_cell.length_b   1.000
_cell.length_c   1.000
_cell.angle_alpha   90.00
_cell.angle_beta   90.00
_cell.angle_gamma   90.00
#
_symmetry.space_group_name_H-M   'P 1'
#
loop_
_entity.id
_entity.type
_entity.pdbx_description
1 polymer ?
#
loop_
_entity_poly.entity_id
_entity_poly.type
_entity_poly.pdbx_seq_one_letter_code
_entity_poly.pdbx_strand_id
1 'polypeptide(L)'
;LTMLNSEPRACIEALMVQAGIEPGTLSSVNLGFTLIPRLNAAGRMGNAQLALDLLLCDDPAECMRLAAQLEDNNNERRIEAELSEVAQEQAAQSYTGQRALVVFGEGWHEGVKGIVASRLVNTYRVPSLLFTIEDGEARGSGRSVGDINLFKAVEHCKHLLTRYGGHEAAVGVTLPSANLGEFCREL
;
A
#
# COMPACT_ATOMS: atom_id res chain seq x y z
N LEU A 1 -18.22 -3.33 -27.38
CA LEU A 1 -18.99 -2.42 -26.51
C LEU A 1 -20.49 -2.64 -26.63
N THR A 2 -21.05 -2.79 -27.83
CA THR A 2 -22.49 -2.99 -27.99
C THR A 2 -22.99 -4.18 -27.16
N MET A 3 -22.37 -5.35 -27.27
CA MET A 3 -22.74 -6.53 -26.44
C MET A 3 -22.58 -6.29 -24.92
N LEU A 4 -21.51 -5.62 -24.51
CA LEU A 4 -21.28 -5.31 -23.08
C LEU A 4 -22.31 -4.32 -22.50
N ASN A 5 -22.97 -3.55 -23.35
CA ASN A 5 -24.00 -2.61 -22.94
C ASN A 5 -25.41 -3.19 -23.05
N SER A 6 -25.66 -4.13 -23.99
CA SER A 6 -27.01 -4.69 -24.17
C SER A 6 -27.23 -5.94 -23.33
N GLU A 7 -26.23 -6.81 -23.22
CA GLU A 7 -26.31 -8.09 -22.49
C GLU A 7 -24.97 -8.37 -21.78
N PRO A 8 -24.61 -7.58 -20.78
CA PRO A 8 -23.36 -7.81 -20.03
C PRO A 8 -23.42 -9.15 -19.27
N ARG A 9 -22.32 -9.86 -19.22
CA ARG A 9 -22.19 -10.99 -18.31
C ARG A 9 -22.19 -10.47 -16.85
N ALA A 10 -22.64 -11.32 -15.91
CA ALA A 10 -22.70 -10.98 -14.48
C ALA A 10 -21.39 -10.41 -13.92
N CYS A 11 -20.24 -10.92 -14.35
CA CYS A 11 -18.94 -10.39 -13.94
C CYS A 11 -18.68 -8.95 -14.42
N ILE A 12 -19.15 -8.59 -15.62
CA ILE A 12 -18.99 -7.21 -16.14
C ILE A 12 -19.96 -6.27 -15.43
N GLU A 13 -21.22 -6.69 -15.19
CA GLU A 13 -22.17 -5.91 -14.39
C GLU A 13 -21.61 -5.64 -12.98
N ALA A 14 -21.08 -6.66 -12.32
CA ALA A 14 -20.49 -6.52 -11.00
C ALA A 14 -19.33 -5.51 -10.98
N LEU A 15 -18.45 -5.55 -11.97
CA LEU A 15 -17.36 -4.57 -12.12
C LEU A 15 -17.90 -3.15 -12.41
N MET A 16 -18.94 -3.01 -13.22
CA MET A 16 -19.58 -1.72 -13.50
C MET A 16 -20.19 -1.12 -12.23
N VAL A 17 -20.90 -1.93 -11.44
CA VAL A 17 -21.48 -1.51 -10.15
C VAL A 17 -20.39 -1.01 -9.20
N GLN A 18 -19.30 -1.77 -9.02
CA GLN A 18 -18.18 -1.35 -8.16
C GLN A 18 -17.49 -0.08 -8.68
N ALA A 19 -17.53 0.16 -9.98
CA ALA A 19 -16.95 1.33 -10.61
C ALA A 19 -17.91 2.54 -10.68
N GLY A 20 -19.16 2.41 -10.22
CA GLY A 20 -20.17 3.45 -10.33
C GLY A 20 -20.57 3.77 -11.77
N ILE A 21 -20.50 2.80 -12.68
CA ILE A 21 -20.88 2.95 -14.10
C ILE A 21 -22.32 2.48 -14.28
N GLU A 22 -23.18 3.37 -14.81
CA GLU A 22 -24.58 3.07 -15.09
C GLU A 22 -24.71 1.97 -16.17
N PRO A 23 -25.66 1.02 -16.04
CA PRO A 23 -25.93 0.01 -17.05
C PRO A 23 -26.22 0.63 -18.43
N GLY A 24 -25.63 0.04 -19.47
CA GLY A 24 -25.81 0.51 -20.85
C GLY A 24 -24.97 1.74 -21.24
N THR A 25 -24.16 2.30 -20.33
CA THR A 25 -23.35 3.51 -20.58
C THR A 25 -21.84 3.24 -20.68
N LEU A 26 -21.42 1.97 -20.69
CA LEU A 26 -20.00 1.60 -20.74
C LEU A 26 -19.35 2.11 -22.02
N SER A 27 -18.34 2.95 -21.88
CA SER A 27 -17.54 3.48 -22.98
C SER A 27 -16.20 2.74 -23.10
N SER A 28 -15.48 2.91 -24.23
CA SER A 28 -14.12 2.38 -24.39
C SER A 28 -13.15 3.00 -23.38
N VAL A 29 -13.38 4.24 -22.97
CA VAL A 29 -12.59 4.92 -21.93
C VAL A 29 -12.84 4.26 -20.56
N ASN A 30 -14.10 4.04 -20.19
CA ASN A 30 -14.41 3.32 -18.93
C ASN A 30 -13.80 1.91 -18.92
N LEU A 31 -13.90 1.19 -20.05
CA LEU A 31 -13.32 -0.14 -20.15
C LEU A 31 -11.78 -0.10 -19.94
N GLY A 32 -11.09 0.77 -20.68
CA GLY A 32 -9.63 0.87 -20.64
C GLY A 32 -9.04 1.46 -19.36
N PHE A 33 -9.70 2.47 -18.79
CA PHE A 33 -9.16 3.25 -17.67
C PHE A 33 -9.85 2.99 -16.32
N THR A 34 -10.97 2.26 -16.32
CA THR A 34 -11.74 2.00 -15.10
C THR A 34 -11.84 0.50 -14.81
N LEU A 35 -12.35 -0.35 -15.73
CA LEU A 35 -12.56 -1.77 -15.44
C LEU A 35 -11.26 -2.58 -15.57
N ILE A 36 -10.49 -2.41 -16.64
CA ILE A 36 -9.24 -3.15 -16.86
C ILE A 36 -8.20 -2.91 -15.74
N PRO A 37 -7.99 -1.69 -15.22
CA PRO A 37 -7.09 -1.47 -14.09
C PRO A 37 -7.44 -2.27 -12.83
N ARG A 38 -8.74 -2.48 -12.54
CA ARG A 38 -9.21 -3.30 -11.42
C ARG A 38 -8.80 -4.76 -11.57
N LEU A 39 -8.99 -5.34 -12.74
CA LEU A 39 -8.53 -6.70 -13.06
C LEU A 39 -7.01 -6.83 -12.97
N ASN A 40 -6.28 -5.84 -13.51
CA ASN A 40 -4.82 -5.83 -13.47
C ASN A 40 -4.24 -5.63 -12.06
N ALA A 41 -4.97 -4.96 -11.16
CA ALA A 41 -4.55 -4.76 -9.78
C ALA A 41 -4.34 -6.10 -9.08
N ALA A 42 -5.25 -7.07 -9.23
CA ALA A 42 -5.14 -8.40 -8.66
C ALA A 42 -3.85 -9.12 -9.09
N GLY A 43 -3.47 -9.04 -10.36
CA GLY A 43 -2.24 -9.65 -10.86
C GLY A 43 -0.97 -9.01 -10.27
N ARG A 44 -0.98 -7.71 -10.03
CA ARG A 44 0.14 -6.97 -9.43
C ARG A 44 0.28 -7.21 -7.94
N MET A 45 -0.83 -7.52 -7.25
CA MET A 45 -0.86 -7.88 -5.82
C MET A 45 -0.60 -9.38 -5.58
N GLY A 46 -0.21 -10.13 -6.61
CA GLY A 46 0.08 -11.56 -6.51
C GLY A 46 -1.16 -12.47 -6.49
N ASN A 47 -2.35 -11.93 -6.75
CA ASN A 47 -3.62 -12.67 -6.71
C ASN A 47 -4.37 -12.61 -8.05
N ALA A 48 -3.68 -12.93 -9.16
CA ALA A 48 -4.29 -12.98 -10.49
C ALA A 48 -5.48 -13.97 -10.57
N GLN A 49 -5.50 -14.97 -9.68
CA GLN A 49 -6.56 -15.95 -9.60
C GLN A 49 -7.93 -15.30 -9.29
N LEU A 50 -7.97 -14.28 -8.43
CA LEU A 50 -9.20 -13.55 -8.11
C LEU A 50 -9.84 -12.91 -9.35
N ALA A 51 -9.04 -12.31 -10.23
CA ALA A 51 -9.53 -11.73 -11.49
C ALA A 51 -10.03 -12.82 -12.45
N LEU A 52 -9.33 -13.95 -12.52
CA LEU A 52 -9.74 -15.09 -13.33
C LEU A 52 -11.05 -15.70 -12.82
N ASP A 53 -11.16 -15.93 -11.50
CA ASP A 53 -12.36 -16.47 -10.87
C ASP A 53 -13.58 -15.58 -11.13
N LEU A 54 -13.43 -14.26 -11.02
CA LEU A 54 -14.50 -13.32 -11.40
C LEU A 54 -14.88 -13.46 -12.87
N LEU A 55 -13.93 -13.48 -13.79
CA LEU A 55 -14.21 -13.53 -15.22
C LEU A 55 -14.84 -14.86 -15.66
N LEU A 56 -14.63 -15.93 -14.92
CA LEU A 56 -15.22 -17.25 -15.19
C LEU A 56 -16.54 -17.48 -14.42
N CYS A 57 -16.87 -16.61 -13.48
CA CYS A 57 -18.08 -16.73 -12.66
C CYS A 57 -19.33 -16.33 -13.44
N ASP A 58 -20.40 -17.12 -13.33
CA ASP A 58 -21.70 -16.84 -13.91
C ASP A 58 -22.79 -16.58 -12.84
N ASP A 59 -22.50 -16.81 -11.54
CA ASP A 59 -23.40 -16.49 -10.43
C ASP A 59 -23.30 -14.99 -10.08
N PRO A 60 -24.39 -14.22 -10.21
CA PRO A 60 -24.39 -12.78 -9.94
C PRO A 60 -23.95 -12.40 -8.52
N ALA A 61 -24.37 -13.18 -7.51
CA ALA A 61 -24.03 -12.88 -6.11
C ALA A 61 -22.53 -13.09 -5.86
N GLU A 62 -21.97 -14.15 -6.39
CA GLU A 62 -20.53 -14.43 -6.28
C GLU A 62 -19.71 -13.42 -7.12
N CYS A 63 -20.18 -13.03 -8.32
CA CYS A 63 -19.54 -11.98 -9.10
C CYS A 63 -19.46 -10.66 -8.32
N MET A 64 -20.52 -10.25 -7.62
CA MET A 64 -20.51 -9.05 -6.77
C MET A 64 -19.49 -9.15 -5.65
N ARG A 65 -19.39 -10.30 -4.99
CA ARG A 65 -18.40 -10.54 -3.92
C ARG A 65 -16.96 -10.46 -4.44
N LEU A 66 -16.66 -11.10 -5.56
CA LEU A 66 -15.33 -11.10 -6.18
C LEU A 66 -14.96 -9.70 -6.72
N ALA A 67 -15.91 -8.99 -7.31
CA ALA A 67 -15.70 -7.62 -7.79
C ALA A 67 -15.41 -6.63 -6.65
N ALA A 68 -16.07 -6.78 -5.49
CA ALA A 68 -15.78 -5.99 -4.30
C ALA A 68 -14.35 -6.23 -3.80
N GLN A 69 -13.88 -7.47 -3.75
CA GLN A 69 -12.49 -7.80 -3.39
C GLN A 69 -11.47 -7.20 -4.38
N LEU A 70 -11.79 -7.17 -5.68
CA LEU A 70 -10.95 -6.50 -6.68
C LEU A 70 -10.90 -4.99 -6.49
N GLU A 71 -12.00 -4.37 -6.07
CA GLU A 71 -12.03 -2.94 -5.76
C GLU A 71 -11.17 -2.60 -4.54
N ASP A 72 -11.23 -3.41 -3.49
CA ASP A 72 -10.37 -3.26 -2.31
C ASP A 72 -8.88 -3.32 -2.71
N ASN A 73 -8.48 -4.33 -3.49
CA ASN A 73 -7.11 -4.46 -4.01
C ASN A 73 -6.69 -3.26 -4.89
N ASN A 74 -7.60 -2.73 -5.70
CA ASN A 74 -7.33 -1.57 -6.55
C ASN A 74 -7.15 -0.29 -5.72
N ASN A 75 -7.93 -0.11 -4.66
CA ASN A 75 -7.82 1.02 -3.74
C ASN A 75 -6.52 0.94 -2.94
N GLU A 76 -6.17 -0.22 -2.38
CA GLU A 76 -4.89 -0.42 -1.69
C GLU A 76 -3.70 -0.08 -2.59
N ARG A 77 -3.72 -0.54 -3.85
CA ARG A 77 -2.67 -0.23 -4.83
C ARG A 77 -2.56 1.27 -5.12
N ARG A 78 -3.69 1.98 -5.20
CA ARG A 78 -3.70 3.44 -5.43
C ARG A 78 -3.08 4.18 -4.24
N ILE A 79 -3.53 3.85 -3.03
CA ILE A 79 -3.00 4.42 -1.79
C ILE A 79 -1.50 4.14 -1.67
N GLU A 80 -1.06 2.92 -1.98
CA GLU A 80 0.35 2.53 -1.99
C GLU A 80 1.17 3.35 -2.98
N ALA A 81 0.64 3.57 -4.20
CA ALA A 81 1.35 4.33 -5.22
C ALA A 81 1.51 5.80 -4.83
N GLU A 82 0.44 6.44 -4.34
CA GLU A 82 0.44 7.83 -3.87
C GLU A 82 1.42 8.00 -2.70
N LEU A 83 1.37 7.13 -1.70
CA LEU A 83 2.30 7.17 -0.57
C LEU A 83 3.75 6.92 -1.00
N SER A 84 3.96 6.00 -1.95
CA SER A 84 5.31 5.70 -2.45
C SER A 84 5.94 6.91 -3.13
N GLU A 85 5.18 7.67 -3.91
CA GLU A 85 5.64 8.89 -4.58
C GLU A 85 6.07 9.94 -3.55
N VAL A 86 5.19 10.28 -2.60
CA VAL A 86 5.47 11.25 -1.54
C VAL A 86 6.67 10.83 -0.68
N ALA A 87 6.73 9.55 -0.29
CA ALA A 87 7.83 9.03 0.52
C ALA A 87 9.18 9.05 -0.23
N GLN A 88 9.19 8.79 -1.53
CA GLN A 88 10.39 8.87 -2.36
C GLN A 88 10.87 10.32 -2.54
N GLU A 89 9.97 11.28 -2.75
CA GLU A 89 10.30 12.69 -2.81
C GLU A 89 10.93 13.17 -1.49
N GLN A 90 10.34 12.83 -0.35
CA GLN A 90 10.88 13.18 0.96
C GLN A 90 12.25 12.52 1.19
N ALA A 91 12.39 11.25 0.82
CA ALA A 91 13.65 10.53 0.91
C ALA A 91 14.75 11.18 0.07
N ALA A 92 14.45 11.58 -1.18
CA ALA A 92 15.40 12.24 -2.06
C ALA A 92 15.89 13.58 -1.52
N GLN A 93 15.03 14.29 -0.77
CA GLN A 93 15.38 15.57 -0.15
C GLN A 93 16.18 15.41 1.15
N SER A 94 15.92 14.34 1.92
CA SER A 94 16.49 14.16 3.27
C SER A 94 17.67 13.20 3.33
N TYR A 95 17.82 12.30 2.35
CA TYR A 95 18.88 11.30 2.38
C TYR A 95 20.22 11.90 1.89
N THR A 96 21.20 11.92 2.78
CA THR A 96 22.57 12.39 2.52
C THR A 96 23.63 11.34 2.86
N GLY A 97 23.23 10.04 2.93
CA GLY A 97 24.13 8.94 3.22
C GLY A 97 24.03 8.40 4.65
N GLN A 98 22.92 8.63 5.35
CA GLN A 98 22.65 8.10 6.68
C GLN A 98 22.60 6.56 6.67
N ARG A 99 22.82 5.95 7.84
CA ARG A 99 22.77 4.49 8.01
C ARG A 99 21.37 3.91 7.97
N ALA A 100 20.37 4.72 8.27
CA ALA A 100 18.94 4.40 8.16
C ALA A 100 18.20 5.58 7.54
N LEU A 101 17.12 5.31 6.82
CA LEU A 101 16.25 6.31 6.23
C LEU A 101 14.93 6.33 7.00
N VAL A 102 14.53 7.49 7.48
CA VAL A 102 13.24 7.69 8.14
C VAL A 102 12.47 8.75 7.37
N VAL A 103 11.26 8.39 6.94
CA VAL A 103 10.30 9.32 6.32
C VAL A 103 9.00 9.29 7.09
N PHE A 104 8.29 10.42 7.13
CA PHE A 104 7.08 10.54 7.92
C PHE A 104 6.11 11.56 7.32
N GLY A 105 4.83 11.38 7.61
CA GLY A 105 3.78 12.30 7.18
C GLY A 105 2.48 12.06 7.94
N GLU A 106 1.52 12.95 7.72
CA GLU A 106 0.19 12.84 8.30
C GLU A 106 -0.74 12.04 7.37
N GLY A 107 -1.68 11.28 7.94
CA GLY A 107 -2.71 10.57 7.19
C GLY A 107 -2.22 9.41 6.32
N TRP A 108 -0.99 8.95 6.50
CA TRP A 108 -0.45 7.82 5.73
C TRP A 108 -1.08 6.50 6.15
N HIS A 109 -1.62 5.77 5.18
CA HIS A 109 -2.37 4.54 5.45
C HIS A 109 -1.49 3.43 6.04
N GLU A 110 -1.95 2.86 7.18
CA GLU A 110 -1.20 1.84 7.95
C GLU A 110 -0.84 0.60 7.12
N GLY A 111 -1.77 0.09 6.32
CA GLY A 111 -1.61 -1.17 5.59
C GLY A 111 -0.51 -1.16 4.54
N VAL A 112 -0.14 0.00 4.00
CA VAL A 112 0.83 0.09 2.88
C VAL A 112 2.22 0.56 3.31
N LYS A 113 2.40 1.05 4.54
CA LYS A 113 3.71 1.57 5.02
C LYS A 113 4.85 0.55 4.88
N GLY A 114 4.60 -0.71 5.21
CA GLY A 114 5.61 -1.76 5.10
C GLY A 114 6.04 -2.05 3.66
N ILE A 115 5.12 -1.92 2.69
CA ILE A 115 5.41 -2.12 1.26
C ILE A 115 6.27 -0.96 0.76
N VAL A 116 5.91 0.27 1.11
CA VAL A 116 6.68 1.47 0.72
C VAL A 116 8.06 1.48 1.40
N ALA A 117 8.18 1.06 2.67
CA ALA A 117 9.47 0.88 3.33
C ALA A 117 10.38 -0.09 2.56
N SER A 118 9.83 -1.22 2.06
CA SER A 118 10.59 -2.16 1.22
C SER A 118 11.08 -1.52 -0.08
N ARG A 119 10.29 -0.64 -0.70
CA ARG A 119 10.71 0.09 -1.91
C ARG A 119 11.85 1.05 -1.62
N LEU A 120 11.79 1.79 -0.52
CA LEU A 120 12.88 2.68 -0.10
C LEU A 120 14.16 1.89 0.19
N VAL A 121 14.07 0.75 0.88
CA VAL A 121 15.20 -0.16 1.08
C VAL A 121 15.84 -0.59 -0.24
N ASN A 122 15.02 -0.96 -1.23
CA ASN A 122 15.52 -1.37 -2.55
C ASN A 122 16.22 -0.23 -3.29
N THR A 123 15.74 1.01 -3.13
CA THR A 123 16.30 2.18 -3.79
C THR A 123 17.57 2.67 -3.12
N TYR A 124 17.53 2.86 -1.79
CA TYR A 124 18.62 3.52 -1.03
C TYR A 124 19.61 2.53 -0.41
N ARG A 125 19.28 1.22 -0.36
CA ARG A 125 20.14 0.17 0.19
C ARG A 125 20.49 0.35 1.67
N VAL A 126 19.61 1.00 2.43
CA VAL A 126 19.68 1.15 3.89
C VAL A 126 18.36 0.76 4.53
N PRO A 127 18.35 0.36 5.81
CA PRO A 127 17.11 0.17 6.55
C PRO A 127 16.23 1.42 6.45
N SER A 128 14.94 1.21 6.20
CA SER A 128 14.00 2.33 5.96
C SER A 128 12.75 2.16 6.81
N LEU A 129 12.33 3.25 7.47
CA LEU A 129 11.14 3.30 8.30
C LEU A 129 10.20 4.40 7.79
N LEU A 130 8.92 4.09 7.72
CA LEU A 130 7.86 5.05 7.42
C LEU A 130 6.99 5.23 8.65
N PHE A 131 6.73 6.49 9.03
CA PHE A 131 5.84 6.84 10.12
C PHE A 131 4.63 7.63 9.63
N THR A 132 3.44 7.30 10.12
CA THR A 132 2.29 8.22 10.10
C THR A 132 2.21 8.94 11.43
N ILE A 133 1.92 10.23 11.40
CA ILE A 133 1.71 11.07 12.58
C ILE A 133 0.21 11.32 12.72
N GLU A 134 -0.35 10.95 13.87
CA GLU A 134 -1.75 11.12 14.19
C GLU A 134 -1.90 11.33 15.71
N ASP A 135 -2.66 12.34 16.11
CA ASP A 135 -2.97 12.65 17.53
C ASP A 135 -1.72 12.73 18.45
N GLY A 136 -0.60 13.24 17.93
CA GLY A 136 0.65 13.38 18.69
C GLY A 136 1.47 12.09 18.82
N GLU A 137 1.05 10.99 18.23
CA GLU A 137 1.81 9.76 18.09
C GLU A 137 2.36 9.60 16.67
N ALA A 138 3.55 9.02 16.55
CA ALA A 138 4.13 8.55 15.32
C ALA A 138 4.12 7.01 15.33
N ARG A 139 3.38 6.41 14.37
CA ARG A 139 3.31 4.95 14.19
C ARG A 139 4.02 4.55 12.91
N GLY A 140 5.05 3.73 13.04
CA GLY A 140 5.95 3.38 11.94
C GLY A 140 6.03 1.90 11.63
N SER A 141 6.34 1.63 10.36
CA SER A 141 6.75 0.32 9.87
C SER A 141 8.14 0.43 9.24
N GLY A 142 9.04 -0.46 9.63
CA GLY A 142 10.42 -0.51 9.11
C GLY A 142 10.72 -1.81 8.38
N ARG A 143 11.66 -1.71 7.43
CA ARG A 143 12.27 -2.84 6.72
C ARG A 143 13.78 -2.71 6.73
N SER A 144 14.44 -3.85 6.82
CA SER A 144 15.91 -3.94 6.81
C SER A 144 16.46 -4.34 5.46
N VAL A 145 17.79 -4.31 5.35
CA VAL A 145 18.56 -4.74 4.17
C VAL A 145 19.74 -5.62 4.61
N GLY A 146 20.01 -6.67 3.85
CA GLY A 146 21.12 -7.59 4.13
C GLY A 146 21.04 -8.19 5.53
N ASP A 147 22.17 -8.24 6.21
CA ASP A 147 22.32 -8.83 7.55
C ASP A 147 22.10 -7.81 8.70
N ILE A 148 21.57 -6.62 8.41
CA ILE A 148 21.33 -5.60 9.43
C ILE A 148 20.12 -6.01 10.28
N ASN A 149 20.36 -6.18 11.58
CA ASN A 149 19.29 -6.48 12.54
C ASN A 149 18.58 -5.19 12.97
N LEU A 150 17.50 -4.85 12.24
CA LEU A 150 16.73 -3.63 12.50
C LEU A 150 16.03 -3.65 13.87
N PHE A 151 15.63 -4.84 14.36
CA PHE A 151 15.02 -4.95 15.68
C PHE A 151 15.99 -4.49 16.78
N LYS A 152 17.25 -4.91 16.74
CA LYS A 152 18.28 -4.45 17.73
C LYS A 152 18.57 -2.96 17.62
N ALA A 153 18.58 -2.39 16.41
CA ALA A 153 18.74 -0.96 16.23
C ALA A 153 17.58 -0.18 16.86
N VAL A 154 16.34 -0.60 16.63
CA VAL A 154 15.15 0.01 17.26
C VAL A 154 15.15 -0.20 18.76
N GLU A 155 15.53 -1.38 19.27
CA GLU A 155 15.62 -1.68 20.69
C GLU A 155 16.63 -0.77 21.42
N HIS A 156 17.70 -0.34 20.76
CA HIS A 156 18.64 0.63 21.31
C HIS A 156 17.94 1.96 21.63
N CYS A 157 17.01 2.38 20.81
CA CYS A 157 16.22 3.60 20.98
C CYS A 157 14.97 3.43 21.88
N LYS A 158 14.82 2.30 22.60
CA LYS A 158 13.59 1.95 23.36
C LYS A 158 13.12 3.02 24.35
N HIS A 159 14.01 3.84 24.88
CA HIS A 159 13.70 4.90 25.81
C HIS A 159 12.86 6.04 25.19
N LEU A 160 12.86 6.16 23.86
CA LEU A 160 12.06 7.11 23.09
C LEU A 160 10.69 6.54 22.68
N LEU A 161 10.49 5.22 22.82
CA LEU A 161 9.37 4.49 22.24
C LEU A 161 8.27 4.22 23.25
N THR A 162 7.02 4.31 22.79
CA THR A 162 5.85 3.83 23.53
C THR A 162 5.66 2.32 23.31
N ARG A 163 5.90 1.86 22.08
CA ARG A 163 5.71 0.46 21.68
C ARG A 163 6.64 0.11 20.52
N TYR A 164 7.18 -1.10 20.53
CA TYR A 164 7.92 -1.65 19.41
C TYR A 164 7.81 -3.17 19.37
N GLY A 165 8.05 -3.76 18.19
CA GLY A 165 8.03 -5.20 18.00
C GLY A 165 8.43 -5.58 16.58
N GLY A 166 8.69 -6.87 16.38
CA GLY A 166 9.09 -7.40 15.07
C GLY A 166 10.25 -8.38 15.16
N HIS A 167 11.05 -8.41 14.11
CA HIS A 167 12.23 -9.25 13.98
C HIS A 167 13.32 -8.50 13.19
N GLU A 168 14.46 -9.15 12.94
CA GLU A 168 15.62 -8.52 12.29
C GLU A 168 15.34 -7.81 10.97
N ALA A 169 14.41 -8.34 10.15
CA ALA A 169 14.12 -7.81 8.82
C ALA A 169 12.95 -6.81 8.79
N ALA A 170 12.08 -6.80 9.82
CA ALA A 170 10.90 -5.95 9.84
C ALA A 170 10.49 -5.58 11.27
N VAL A 171 10.13 -4.31 11.48
CA VAL A 171 9.72 -3.78 12.78
C VAL A 171 8.46 -2.93 12.66
N GLY A 172 7.65 -2.94 13.73
CA GLY A 172 6.62 -1.96 14.02
C GLY A 172 7.05 -1.10 15.20
N VAL A 173 6.87 0.21 15.13
CA VAL A 173 7.34 1.18 16.12
C VAL A 173 6.27 2.22 16.39
N THR A 174 6.06 2.56 17.66
CA THR A 174 5.21 3.69 18.07
C THR A 174 5.97 4.54 19.07
N LEU A 175 5.93 5.86 18.87
CA LEU A 175 6.56 6.82 19.78
C LEU A 175 5.79 8.15 19.77
N PRO A 176 5.92 8.99 20.82
CA PRO A 176 5.44 10.36 20.77
C PRO A 176 6.08 11.10 19.59
N SER A 177 5.29 11.84 18.81
CA SER A 177 5.80 12.56 17.62
C SER A 177 6.92 13.56 17.98
N ALA A 178 6.91 14.10 19.18
CA ALA A 178 7.98 14.95 19.71
C ALA A 178 9.35 14.26 19.79
N ASN A 179 9.38 12.93 19.95
CA ASN A 179 10.61 12.15 20.04
C ASN A 179 11.15 11.72 18.66
N LEU A 180 10.40 11.94 17.57
CA LEU A 180 10.76 11.43 16.25
C LEU A 180 12.10 11.98 15.76
N GLY A 181 12.37 13.27 16.02
CA GLY A 181 13.64 13.89 15.65
C GLY A 181 14.86 13.30 16.37
N GLU A 182 14.71 12.92 17.64
CA GLU A 182 15.76 12.24 18.41
C GLU A 182 15.93 10.81 17.96
N PHE A 183 14.84 10.08 17.78
CA PHE A 183 14.84 8.73 17.21
C PHE A 183 15.58 8.65 15.87
N CYS A 184 15.37 9.62 14.96
CA CYS A 184 16.08 9.66 13.68
C CYS A 184 17.60 9.86 13.81
N ARG A 185 18.06 10.52 14.89
CA ARG A 185 19.50 10.73 15.13
C ARG A 185 20.20 9.54 15.78
N GLU A 186 19.47 8.76 16.57
CA GLU A 186 20.01 7.61 17.29
C GLU A 186 20.00 6.32 16.49
N LEU A 187 19.06 6.20 15.54
CA LEU A 187 18.91 5.04 14.69
C LEU A 187 20.02 4.96 13.61
#